data_e4f9ac1a6ccfcc8e3c1d4251549ce6e3
#
_entry.id   e4f9ac1a6ccfcc8e3c1d4251549ce6e3
#
_cell.length_a   1.000
_cell.length_b   1.000
_cell.length_c   1.000
_cell.angle_alpha   90.00
_cell.angle_beta   90.00
_cell.angle_gamma   90.00
#
_symmetry.space_group_name_H-M   'P 1'
#
loop_
_entity.id
_entity.type
_entity.pdbx_description
1 polymer ?
#
loop_
_entity_poly.entity_id
_entity_poly.type
_entity_poly.pdbx_seq_one_letter_code
_entity_poly.pdbx_strand_id
1 'polypeptide(L)'
;MQKAFFELIHERNKEGATIFLSSHVLSEIQHHCKNAAIIRKGHLIACDSVEKLTNTKARRVTLHGICAPPELENMKNITCTENSVSFLYDGNINVLITKLDHLPLTDMTVTEPELEEIFLHYYTKEADIL
;
A
#
# COMPACT_ATOMS: atom_id res chain seq x y z
N MET A 1 12.51 19.47 -11.61
CA MET A 1 11.49 20.45 -11.25
C MET A 1 10.65 20.08 -10.02
N GLN A 2 10.18 18.85 -9.93
CA GLN A 2 9.38 18.42 -8.77
C GLN A 2 10.15 18.51 -7.45
N LYS A 3 11.42 18.15 -7.46
CA LYS A 3 12.25 18.19 -6.26
C LYS A 3 12.41 19.60 -5.71
N ALA A 4 12.64 20.58 -6.58
CA ALA A 4 12.75 21.99 -6.18
C ALA A 4 11.42 22.53 -5.63
N PHE A 5 10.30 22.10 -6.21
CA PHE A 5 8.97 22.46 -5.77
C PHE A 5 8.71 21.97 -4.34
N PHE A 6 9.02 20.71 -4.07
CA PHE A 6 8.80 20.15 -2.74
C PHE A 6 9.76 20.69 -1.69
N GLU A 7 10.99 21.02 -2.09
CA GLU A 7 11.93 21.68 -1.19
C GLU A 7 11.39 23.05 -0.75
N LEU A 8 10.80 23.82 -1.67
CA LEU A 8 10.19 25.09 -1.37
C LEU A 8 8.99 24.94 -0.42
N ILE A 9 8.15 23.92 -0.65
CA ILE A 9 7.00 23.63 0.20
C ILE A 9 7.44 23.29 1.62
N HIS A 10 8.47 22.45 1.77
CA HIS A 10 8.98 22.09 3.09
C HIS A 10 9.58 23.28 3.80
N GLU A 11 10.27 24.15 3.09
CA GLU A 11 10.84 25.38 3.65
C GLU A 11 9.76 26.30 4.19
N ARG A 12 8.69 26.52 3.42
CA ARG A 12 7.56 27.32 3.84
C ARG A 12 6.83 26.72 5.03
N ASN A 13 6.72 25.41 5.08
CA ASN A 13 6.11 24.72 6.21
C ASN A 13 6.91 24.92 7.51
N LYS A 14 8.23 24.91 7.41
CA LYS A 14 9.11 25.17 8.55
C LYS A 14 8.95 26.60 9.08
N GLU A 15 8.59 27.53 8.22
CA GLU A 15 8.34 28.93 8.61
C GLU A 15 6.98 29.12 9.29
N GLY A 16 6.21 28.04 9.46
CA GLY A 16 4.92 28.09 10.14
C GLY A 16 3.72 28.12 9.20
N ALA A 17 3.94 28.06 7.90
CA ALA A 17 2.85 28.05 6.93
C ALA A 17 2.17 26.68 6.87
N THR A 18 0.83 26.66 6.82
CA THR A 18 0.06 25.45 6.57
C THR A 18 -0.08 25.29 5.07
N ILE A 19 0.34 24.13 4.56
CA ILE A 19 0.33 23.86 3.13
C ILE A 19 -0.70 22.78 2.83
N PHE A 20 -1.60 23.06 1.87
CA PHE A 20 -2.62 22.15 1.41
C PHE A 20 -2.27 21.69 0.00
N LEU A 21 -2.02 20.40 -0.17
CA LEU A 21 -1.60 19.82 -1.44
C LEU A 21 -2.65 18.82 -1.93
N SER A 22 -3.12 19.00 -3.16
CA SER A 22 -4.00 18.06 -3.81
C SER A 22 -3.24 17.34 -4.92
N SER A 23 -3.25 16.02 -4.92
CA SER A 23 -2.54 15.24 -5.91
C SER A 23 -3.23 13.90 -6.12
N HIS A 24 -3.12 13.37 -7.34
CA HIS A 24 -3.49 12.00 -7.66
C HIS A 24 -2.25 11.11 -7.76
N VAL A 25 -1.06 11.66 -7.50
CA VAL A 25 0.19 10.90 -7.45
C VAL A 25 0.45 10.54 -5.99
N LEU A 26 0.09 9.33 -5.61
CA LEU A 26 0.09 8.89 -4.21
C LEU A 26 1.48 8.84 -3.60
N SER A 27 2.51 8.57 -4.40
CA SER A 27 3.89 8.56 -3.91
C SER A 27 4.33 9.95 -3.44
N GLU A 28 3.87 11.03 -4.09
CA GLU A 28 4.17 12.38 -3.66
C GLU A 28 3.55 12.67 -2.28
N ILE A 29 2.31 12.24 -2.07
CA ILE A 29 1.62 12.40 -0.80
C ILE A 29 2.33 11.61 0.29
N GLN A 30 2.72 10.38 0.00
CA GLN A 30 3.40 9.51 0.95
C GLN A 30 4.72 10.09 1.42
N HIS A 31 5.49 10.70 0.52
CA HIS A 31 6.83 11.20 0.84
C HIS A 31 6.86 12.63 1.35
N HIS A 32 5.86 13.45 1.03
CA HIS A 32 5.92 14.89 1.30
C HIS A 32 4.84 15.42 2.23
N CYS A 33 3.79 14.66 2.49
CA CYS A 33 2.70 15.08 3.36
C CYS A 33 2.71 14.36 4.69
N LYS A 34 2.31 15.06 5.74
CA LYS A 34 2.22 14.49 7.09
C LYS A 34 0.85 13.86 7.31
N ASN A 35 -0.20 14.51 6.84
CA ASN A 35 -1.57 14.06 6.95
C ASN A 35 -2.18 13.98 5.57
N ALA A 36 -3.14 13.08 5.39
CA ALA A 36 -3.82 12.90 4.12
C ALA A 36 -5.29 12.58 4.33
N ALA A 37 -6.10 12.97 3.36
CA ALA A 37 -7.50 12.60 3.30
C ALA A 37 -7.77 11.96 1.95
N ILE A 38 -8.55 10.89 1.96
CA ILE A 38 -8.94 10.17 0.75
C ILE A 38 -10.40 10.47 0.47
N ILE A 39 -10.68 11.03 -0.71
CA ILE A 39 -12.03 11.42 -1.11
C ILE A 39 -12.42 10.64 -2.37
N ARG A 40 -13.62 10.12 -2.38
CA ARG A 40 -14.18 9.44 -3.54
C ARG A 40 -15.64 9.84 -3.70
N LYS A 41 -16.01 10.29 -4.92
CA LYS A 41 -17.37 10.69 -5.27
C LYS A 41 -17.96 11.70 -4.27
N GLY A 42 -17.15 12.63 -3.79
CA GLY A 42 -17.56 13.65 -2.85
C GLY A 42 -17.65 13.20 -1.40
N HIS A 43 -17.28 11.96 -1.11
CA HIS A 43 -17.31 11.42 0.25
C HIS A 43 -15.91 11.22 0.81
N LEU A 44 -15.73 11.58 2.08
CA LEU A 44 -14.48 11.36 2.78
C LEU A 44 -14.40 9.88 3.20
N ILE A 45 -13.44 9.16 2.62
CA ILE A 45 -13.25 7.74 2.89
C ILE A 45 -12.34 7.53 4.09
N ALA A 46 -11.24 8.27 4.15
CA ALA A 46 -10.27 8.17 5.24
C ALA A 46 -9.57 9.51 5.42
N CYS A 47 -9.26 9.83 6.66
CA CYS A 47 -8.52 11.05 7.01
C CYS A 47 -7.68 10.76 8.25
N ASP A 48 -6.37 10.75 8.08
CA ASP A 48 -5.44 10.51 9.19
C ASP A 48 -4.03 10.91 8.76
N SER A 49 -3.06 10.73 9.69
CA SER A 49 -1.66 10.91 9.31
C SER A 49 -1.28 9.88 8.25
N VAL A 50 -0.37 10.26 7.36
CA VAL A 50 0.13 9.35 6.35
C VAL A 50 0.76 8.13 7.00
N GLU A 51 1.45 8.34 8.13
CA GLU A 51 2.04 7.25 8.90
C GLU A 51 0.98 6.21 9.33
N LYS A 52 -0.16 6.65 9.84
CA LYS A 52 -1.23 5.73 10.24
C LYS A 52 -1.91 5.08 9.06
N LEU A 53 -2.10 5.81 7.97
CA LEU A 53 -2.71 5.26 6.76
C LEU A 53 -1.84 4.17 6.13
N THR A 54 -0.52 4.32 6.22
CA THR A 54 0.44 3.34 5.69
C THR A 54 0.81 2.26 6.69
N ASN A 55 0.53 2.48 7.98
CA ASN A 55 0.86 1.52 9.04
C ASN A 55 -0.25 0.45 9.14
N THR A 56 -0.35 -0.36 8.12
CA THR A 56 -1.28 -1.49 8.06
C THR A 56 -0.54 -2.77 8.44
N LYS A 57 -1.28 -3.76 8.93
CA LYS A 57 -0.73 -5.08 9.18
C LYS A 57 -0.46 -5.85 7.89
N ALA A 58 -1.05 -5.40 6.78
CA ALA A 58 -0.85 -6.03 5.49
C ALA A 58 0.59 -5.87 5.03
N ARG A 59 1.10 -6.90 4.34
CA ARG A 59 2.42 -6.89 3.74
C ARG A 59 2.32 -7.37 2.30
N ARG A 60 3.15 -6.79 1.45
CA ARG A 60 3.28 -7.24 0.06
C ARG A 60 4.20 -8.44 0.02
N VAL A 61 3.65 -9.59 -0.36
CA VAL A 61 4.42 -10.83 -0.46
C VAL A 61 4.57 -11.18 -1.93
N THR A 62 5.80 -11.40 -2.36
CA THR A 62 6.10 -11.85 -3.71
C THR A 62 6.84 -13.16 -3.65
N LEU A 63 6.29 -14.18 -4.30
CA LEU A 63 6.83 -15.53 -4.32
C LEU A 63 7.34 -15.83 -5.72
N HIS A 64 8.60 -16.24 -5.82
CA HIS A 64 9.23 -16.58 -7.09
C HIS A 64 9.39 -18.10 -7.18
N GLY A 65 9.19 -18.64 -8.38
CA GLY A 65 9.33 -20.07 -8.63
C GLY A 65 8.00 -20.82 -8.76
N ILE A 66 6.89 -20.14 -8.53
CA ILE A 66 5.55 -20.72 -8.71
C ILE A 66 4.72 -19.80 -9.61
N CYS A 67 3.70 -20.35 -10.25
CA CYS A 67 2.83 -19.60 -11.15
C CYS A 67 1.37 -19.55 -10.66
N ALA A 68 1.06 -20.18 -9.55
CA ALA A 68 -0.28 -20.19 -8.98
C ALA A 68 -0.24 -19.77 -7.51
N PRO A 69 -1.22 -19.01 -7.02
CA PRO A 69 -1.23 -18.59 -5.61
C PRO A 69 -1.47 -19.78 -4.69
N PRO A 70 -0.86 -19.79 -3.50
CA PRO A 70 -1.15 -20.80 -2.49
C PRO A 70 -2.55 -20.57 -1.92
N GLU A 71 -3.12 -21.61 -1.33
CA GLU A 71 -4.42 -21.48 -0.66
C GLU A 71 -4.21 -20.91 0.75
N LEU A 72 -4.42 -19.62 0.87
CA LEU A 72 -4.30 -18.91 2.13
C LEU A 72 -5.50 -17.98 2.33
N GLU A 73 -5.89 -17.81 3.57
CA GLU A 73 -6.86 -16.78 3.94
C GLU A 73 -6.17 -15.42 4.02
N ASN A 74 -6.93 -14.36 3.97
CA ASN A 74 -6.44 -12.98 4.11
C ASN A 74 -5.50 -12.53 3.00
N MET A 75 -5.60 -13.11 1.82
CA MET A 75 -4.87 -12.65 0.63
C MET A 75 -5.74 -11.73 -0.21
N LYS A 76 -5.15 -10.63 -0.70
CA LYS A 76 -5.83 -9.65 -1.55
C LYS A 76 -4.91 -9.21 -2.68
N ASN A 77 -5.52 -8.69 -3.74
CA ASN A 77 -4.80 -8.14 -4.89
C ASN A 77 -3.78 -9.13 -5.46
N ILE A 78 -4.24 -10.36 -5.70
CA ILE A 78 -3.39 -11.44 -6.19
C ILE A 78 -3.05 -11.21 -7.66
N THR A 79 -1.74 -11.20 -7.95
CA THR A 79 -1.22 -11.06 -9.31
C THR A 79 -0.30 -12.22 -9.60
N CYS A 80 -0.52 -12.92 -10.71
CA CYS A 80 0.28 -14.07 -11.11
C CYS A 80 0.99 -13.80 -12.43
N THR A 81 2.26 -14.22 -12.49
CA THR A 81 3.03 -14.25 -13.73
C THR A 81 3.50 -15.68 -13.99
N GLU A 82 4.29 -15.90 -15.04
CA GLU A 82 4.77 -17.24 -15.36
C GLU A 82 5.61 -17.88 -14.27
N ASN A 83 6.35 -17.07 -13.52
CA ASN A 83 7.30 -17.55 -12.51
C ASN A 83 7.14 -16.90 -11.15
N SER A 84 6.10 -16.09 -10.95
CA SER A 84 5.93 -15.41 -9.67
C SER A 84 4.46 -15.16 -9.35
N VAL A 85 4.19 -15.04 -8.06
CA VAL A 85 2.88 -14.70 -7.52
C VAL A 85 3.08 -13.59 -6.50
N SER A 86 2.28 -12.55 -6.59
CA SER A 86 2.34 -11.41 -5.68
C SER A 86 0.96 -11.15 -5.10
N PHE A 87 0.90 -10.86 -3.81
CA PHE A 87 -0.36 -10.58 -3.13
C PHE A 87 -0.13 -9.74 -1.88
N LEU A 88 -1.21 -9.12 -1.38
CA LEU A 88 -1.21 -8.51 -0.06
C LEU A 88 -1.70 -9.53 0.94
N TYR A 89 -0.97 -9.69 2.02
CA TYR A 89 -1.28 -10.65 3.09
C TYR A 89 -1.46 -9.92 4.41
N ASP A 90 -2.61 -10.12 5.04
CA ASP A 90 -2.97 -9.47 6.31
C ASP A 90 -3.27 -10.53 7.38
N GLY A 91 -2.51 -11.61 7.42
CA GLY A 91 -2.70 -12.67 8.37
C GLY A 91 -1.47 -12.91 9.25
N ASN A 92 -1.50 -14.03 9.97
CA ASN A 92 -0.38 -14.42 10.81
C ASN A 92 0.79 -14.88 9.95
N ILE A 93 1.98 -14.33 10.21
CA ILE A 93 3.19 -14.64 9.44
C ILE A 93 3.60 -16.12 9.59
N ASN A 94 3.34 -16.73 10.73
CA ASN A 94 3.66 -18.14 10.94
C ASN A 94 2.78 -19.06 10.10
N VAL A 95 1.52 -18.70 9.91
CA VAL A 95 0.62 -19.43 9.02
C VAL A 95 1.11 -19.33 7.58
N LEU A 96 1.55 -18.14 7.17
CA LEU A 96 2.12 -17.95 5.85
C LEU A 96 3.33 -18.83 5.62
N ILE A 97 4.29 -18.81 6.54
CA ILE A 97 5.51 -19.61 6.44
C ILE A 97 5.19 -21.11 6.38
N THR A 98 4.27 -21.57 7.21
CA THR A 98 3.87 -22.97 7.25
C THR A 98 3.26 -23.41 5.91
N LYS A 99 2.42 -22.59 5.32
CA LYS A 99 1.78 -22.90 4.04
C LYS A 99 2.77 -22.86 2.88
N LEU A 100 3.80 -22.03 2.97
CA LEU A 100 4.81 -21.92 1.91
C LEU A 100 5.91 -22.98 1.98
N ASP A 101 6.01 -23.69 3.08
CA ASP A 101 7.07 -24.67 3.33
C ASP A 101 7.12 -25.79 2.29
N HIS A 102 5.98 -26.13 1.70
CA HIS A 102 5.87 -27.21 0.72
C HIS A 102 6.02 -26.77 -0.73
N LEU A 103 6.18 -25.46 -0.97
CA LEU A 103 6.22 -24.94 -2.32
C LEU A 103 7.66 -24.84 -2.84
N PRO A 104 7.88 -25.10 -4.14
CA PRO A 104 9.22 -25.00 -4.74
C PRO A 104 9.61 -23.57 -5.03
N LEU A 105 9.73 -22.75 -4.00
CA LEU A 105 10.07 -21.34 -4.13
C LEU A 105 11.56 -21.16 -4.39
N THR A 106 11.90 -20.26 -5.31
CA THR A 106 13.30 -19.87 -5.54
C THR A 106 13.66 -18.61 -4.77
N ASP A 107 12.68 -17.78 -4.45
CA ASP A 107 12.89 -16.56 -3.67
C ASP A 107 11.56 -16.08 -3.10
N MET A 108 11.63 -15.27 -2.07
CA MET A 108 10.46 -14.65 -1.45
C MET A 108 10.84 -13.24 -0.98
N THR A 109 9.97 -12.29 -1.27
CA THR A 109 10.13 -10.90 -0.84
C THR A 109 8.91 -10.49 -0.03
N VAL A 110 9.15 -9.89 1.13
CA VAL A 110 8.09 -9.33 1.98
C VAL A 110 8.41 -7.86 2.23
N THR A 111 7.54 -6.98 1.80
CA THR A 111 7.74 -5.54 1.92
C THR A 111 6.49 -4.86 2.46
N GLU A 112 6.64 -3.62 2.90
CA GLU A 112 5.49 -2.81 3.27
C GLU A 112 4.73 -2.42 1.99
N PRO A 113 3.38 -2.39 2.05
CA PRO A 113 2.61 -2.00 0.87
C PRO A 113 2.78 -0.52 0.57
N GLU A 114 2.74 -0.18 -0.71
CA GLU A 114 2.73 1.22 -1.14
C GLU A 114 1.39 1.86 -0.79
N LEU A 115 1.37 3.18 -0.63
CA LEU A 115 0.13 3.92 -0.36
C LEU A 115 -0.91 3.66 -1.44
N GLU A 116 -0.48 3.51 -2.68
CA GLU A 116 -1.36 3.19 -3.80
C GLU A 116 -2.11 1.87 -3.60
N GLU A 117 -1.44 0.84 -3.09
CA GLU A 117 -2.05 -0.46 -2.80
C GLU A 117 -3.09 -0.34 -1.69
N ILE A 118 -2.78 0.45 -0.66
CA ILE A 118 -3.70 0.72 0.45
C ILE A 118 -4.92 1.47 -0.05
N PHE A 119 -4.71 2.45 -0.92
CA PHE A 119 -5.76 3.24 -1.54
C PHE A 119 -6.73 2.36 -2.34
N LEU A 120 -6.21 1.45 -3.16
CA LEU A 120 -7.01 0.51 -3.92
C LEU A 120 -7.84 -0.39 -3.00
N HIS A 121 -7.28 -0.78 -1.87
CA HIS A 121 -7.99 -1.57 -0.87
C HIS A 121 -9.21 -0.82 -0.33
N TYR A 122 -9.08 0.48 -0.01
CA TYR A 122 -10.21 1.29 0.45
C TYR A 122 -11.29 1.43 -0.61
N TYR A 123 -10.91 1.62 -1.87
CA TYR A 123 -11.86 1.72 -2.97
C TYR A 123 -12.62 0.42 -3.18
N THR A 124 -11.93 -0.70 -3.13
CA THR A 124 -12.54 -2.02 -3.29
C THR A 124 -13.52 -2.30 -2.16
N LYS A 125 -13.13 -1.97 -0.93
CA LYS A 125 -13.98 -2.18 0.25
C LYS A 125 -15.26 -1.35 0.17
N GLU A 126 -15.18 -0.12 -0.31
CA GLU A 126 -16.35 0.74 -0.49
C GLU A 126 -17.27 0.21 -1.59
N ALA A 127 -16.70 -0.32 -2.67
CA ALA A 127 -17.47 -0.94 -3.74
C ALA A 127 -18.25 -2.16 -3.25
N ASP A 128 -17.69 -2.91 -2.31
CA ASP A 128 -18.34 -4.08 -1.71
C ASP A 128 -19.51 -3.70 -0.79
N ILE A 129 -19.51 -2.49 -0.26
CA ILE A 129 -20.58 -1.99 0.61
C ILE A 129 -21.78 -1.52 -0.20
N LEU A 130 -21.57 -1.13 -1.41
CA LEU A 130 -22.61 -0.67 -2.32
C LEU A 130 -23.23 -1.82 -3.11
#